data_b922c40e6fbc753f83395423d9f7af2b
#
_entry.id   b922c40e6fbc753f83395423d9f7af2b
#
_cell.length_a   1.000
_cell.length_b   1.000
_cell.length_c   1.000
_cell.angle_alpha   90.00
_cell.angle_beta   90.00
_cell.angle_gamma   90.00
#
_symmetry.space_group_name_H-M   'P 1'
#
loop_
_entity.id
_entity.type
_entity.pdbx_description
1 polymer ?
#
loop_
_entity_poly.entity_id
_entity_poly.type
_entity_poly.pdbx_seq_one_letter_code
_entity_poly.pdbx_strand_id
1 'polypeptide(L)'
;DGCTLYARYTFSYRSTLPEAEGARAMFEGVAIMQLRDGKILEYHEVANTAPAFVDIKFAPERIAKIVAKQGAALKARPEMKRHLAE
;
A
#
# COMPACT_ATOMS: atom_id res chain seq x y z
N ASP A 1 17.87 22.69 -0.63
CA ASP A 1 16.54 23.14 -0.83
C ASP A 1 15.60 22.07 -1.37
N GLY A 2 15.71 20.89 -0.87
CA GLY A 2 14.73 19.86 -1.06
C GLY A 2 13.85 19.77 0.17
N CYS A 3 12.68 19.18 0.02
CA CYS A 3 11.82 18.91 1.15
C CYS A 3 11.09 17.60 0.97
N THR A 4 10.61 17.07 2.07
CA THR A 4 9.81 15.86 2.07
C THR A 4 8.37 16.23 2.40
N LEU A 5 7.45 15.78 1.57
CA LEU A 5 6.02 16.00 1.77
C LEU A 5 5.34 14.68 2.11
N TYR A 6 4.51 14.70 3.15
CA TYR A 6 3.72 13.53 3.54
C TYR A 6 2.25 13.88 3.30
N ALA A 7 1.56 13.01 2.60
CA ALA A 7 0.13 13.21 2.34
C ALA A 7 -0.65 11.97 2.77
N ARG A 8 -1.40 12.12 3.85
CA ARG A 8 -2.29 11.05 4.30
C ARG A 8 -3.55 11.07 3.45
N TYR A 9 -4.01 9.89 3.04
CA TYR A 9 -5.19 9.80 2.19
C TYR A 9 -6.07 8.62 2.60
N THR A 10 -7.34 8.70 2.24
CA THR A 10 -8.27 7.59 2.33
C THR A 10 -8.78 7.32 0.92
N PHE A 11 -8.79 6.06 0.54
CA PHE A 11 -9.24 5.64 -0.79
C PHE A 11 -10.40 4.67 -0.63
N SER A 12 -11.46 4.88 -1.40
CA SER A 12 -12.58 3.96 -1.39
C SER A 12 -13.09 3.74 -2.82
N TYR A 13 -13.58 2.55 -3.07
CA TYR A 13 -14.13 2.22 -4.38
C TYR A 13 -15.16 1.13 -4.23
N ARG A 14 -16.02 1.00 -5.23
CA ARG A 14 -16.97 -0.09 -5.29
C ARG A 14 -16.43 -1.14 -6.25
N SER A 15 -16.32 -2.37 -5.78
CA SER A 15 -15.76 -3.45 -6.59
C SER A 15 -16.72 -3.83 -7.72
N THR A 16 -16.16 -4.11 -8.90
CA THR A 16 -16.92 -4.64 -10.03
C THR A 16 -16.82 -6.16 -10.13
N LEU A 17 -16.10 -6.78 -9.21
CA LEU A 17 -15.99 -8.24 -9.20
C LEU A 17 -17.32 -8.88 -8.80
N PRO A 18 -17.79 -9.89 -9.54
CA PRO A 18 -19.06 -10.54 -9.21
C PRO A 18 -19.13 -11.08 -7.77
N GLU A 19 -18.04 -11.68 -7.29
CA GLU A 19 -18.00 -12.27 -5.95
C GLU A 19 -18.05 -11.23 -4.85
N ALA A 20 -17.75 -9.99 -5.15
CA ALA A 20 -17.80 -8.91 -4.16
C ALA A 20 -19.19 -8.30 -4.01
N GLU A 21 -20.10 -8.63 -4.94
CA GLU A 21 -21.50 -8.19 -4.89
C GLU A 21 -21.69 -6.68 -4.70
N GLY A 22 -20.83 -5.88 -5.35
CA GLY A 22 -20.91 -4.42 -5.25
C GLY A 22 -20.43 -3.86 -3.93
N ALA A 23 -19.71 -4.64 -3.15
CA ALA A 23 -19.19 -4.18 -1.87
C ALA A 23 -18.23 -3.00 -2.04
N ARG A 24 -18.23 -2.11 -1.04
CA ARG A 24 -17.34 -0.96 -1.01
C ARG A 24 -16.09 -1.29 -0.24
N ALA A 25 -14.96 -1.11 -0.86
CA ALA A 25 -13.66 -1.32 -0.23
C ALA A 25 -13.07 0.01 0.20
N MET A 26 -12.36 0.01 1.32
CA MET A 26 -11.69 1.20 1.84
C MET A 26 -10.32 0.86 2.38
N PHE A 27 -9.38 1.76 2.17
CA PHE A 27 -8.09 1.68 2.85
C PHE A 27 -7.51 3.08 2.97
N GLU A 28 -6.53 3.23 3.84
CA GLU A 28 -5.82 4.49 3.99
C GLU A 28 -4.32 4.27 3.88
N GLY A 29 -3.62 5.34 3.58
CA GLY A 29 -2.19 5.30 3.46
C GLY A 29 -1.57 6.67 3.56
N VAL A 30 -0.25 6.69 3.38
CA VAL A 30 0.54 7.91 3.38
C VAL A 30 1.42 7.90 2.15
N ALA A 31 1.33 8.95 1.35
CA ALA A 31 2.24 9.17 0.24
C ALA A 31 3.41 10.00 0.76
N ILE A 32 4.62 9.60 0.40
CA ILE A 32 5.86 10.25 0.82
C ILE A 32 6.57 10.71 -0.43
N MET A 33 6.77 12.01 -0.58
CA MET A 33 7.34 12.59 -1.79
C MET A 33 8.57 13.42 -1.48
N GLN A 34 9.64 13.22 -2.24
CA GLN A 34 10.82 14.05 -2.19
C GLN A 34 10.66 15.11 -3.28
N LEU A 35 10.73 16.37 -2.89
CA LEU A 35 10.55 17.49 -3.81
C LEU A 35 11.82 18.31 -3.94
N ARG A 36 12.08 18.80 -5.16
CA ARG A 36 13.14 19.76 -5.43
C ARG A 36 12.71 20.61 -6.59
N ASP A 37 12.86 21.93 -6.45
CA ASP A 37 12.54 22.90 -7.50
C ASP A 37 11.11 22.71 -8.03
N GLY A 38 10.18 22.46 -7.13
CA GLY A 38 8.78 22.29 -7.50
C GLY A 38 8.44 20.97 -8.19
N LYS A 39 9.39 20.04 -8.25
CA LYS A 39 9.18 18.76 -8.92
C LYS A 39 9.30 17.60 -7.94
N ILE A 40 8.56 16.53 -8.22
CA ILE A 40 8.65 15.30 -7.45
C ILE A 40 9.81 14.49 -8.00
N LEU A 41 10.84 14.29 -7.17
CA LEU A 41 12.00 13.48 -7.53
C LEU A 41 11.78 12.01 -7.18
N GLU A 42 11.03 11.76 -6.10
CA GLU A 42 10.84 10.42 -5.61
C GLU A 42 9.45 10.33 -5.00
N TYR A 43 8.76 9.25 -5.27
CA TYR A 43 7.43 8.99 -4.75
C TYR A 43 7.40 7.60 -4.13
N HIS A 44 6.87 7.51 -2.92
CA HIS A 44 6.73 6.25 -2.23
C HIS A 44 5.44 6.31 -1.43
N GLU A 45 4.74 5.20 -1.29
CA GLU A 45 3.55 5.19 -0.44
C GLU A 45 3.51 3.96 0.43
N VAL A 46 2.95 4.14 1.62
CA VAL A 46 2.69 3.06 2.55
C VAL A 46 1.20 3.03 2.80
N ALA A 47 0.56 1.93 2.48
CA ALA A 47 -0.88 1.81 2.61
C ALA A 47 -1.25 0.51 3.29
N ASN A 48 -2.27 0.58 4.14
CA ASN A 48 -2.82 -0.61 4.77
C ASN A 48 -3.99 -1.11 3.91
N THR A 49 -3.68 -1.94 2.93
CA THR A 49 -4.65 -2.38 1.93
C THR A 49 -5.41 -3.65 2.33
N ALA A 50 -4.94 -4.40 3.32
CA ALA A 50 -5.55 -5.67 3.70
C ALA A 50 -7.05 -5.56 4.03
N PRO A 51 -7.53 -4.54 4.76
CA PRO A 51 -8.96 -4.43 5.03
C PRO A 51 -9.82 -4.36 3.77
N ALA A 52 -9.31 -3.74 2.69
CA ALA A 52 -10.05 -3.66 1.43
C ALA A 52 -10.28 -5.04 0.82
N PHE A 53 -9.33 -5.97 0.99
CA PHE A 53 -9.47 -7.32 0.45
C PHE A 53 -10.57 -8.09 1.18
N VAL A 54 -10.74 -7.83 2.48
CA VAL A 54 -11.83 -8.41 3.25
C VAL A 54 -13.16 -7.84 2.77
N ASP A 55 -13.20 -6.52 2.56
CA ASP A 55 -14.41 -5.84 2.11
C ASP A 55 -14.93 -6.40 0.79
N ILE A 56 -14.03 -6.72 -0.14
CA ILE A 56 -14.44 -7.25 -1.45
C ILE A 56 -14.51 -8.77 -1.46
N LYS A 57 -14.49 -9.38 -0.28
CA LYS A 57 -14.78 -10.81 -0.08
C LYS A 57 -13.80 -11.77 -0.74
N PHE A 58 -12.51 -11.39 -0.79
CA PHE A 58 -11.50 -12.32 -1.22
C PHE A 58 -11.39 -13.46 -0.23
N ALA A 59 -11.17 -14.68 -0.72
CA ALA A 59 -10.97 -15.83 0.14
C ALA A 59 -9.74 -15.64 1.03
N PRO A 60 -9.79 -16.15 2.29
CA PRO A 60 -8.65 -15.98 3.20
C PRO A 60 -7.32 -16.43 2.62
N GLU A 61 -7.30 -17.51 1.86
CA GLU A 61 -6.07 -18.02 1.24
C GLU A 61 -5.49 -17.02 0.23
N ARG A 62 -6.38 -16.35 -0.51
CA ARG A 62 -5.97 -15.34 -1.48
C ARG A 62 -5.40 -14.11 -0.79
N ILE A 63 -6.04 -13.69 0.30
CA ILE A 63 -5.56 -12.55 1.10
C ILE A 63 -4.18 -12.88 1.66
N ALA A 64 -4.01 -14.09 2.21
CA ALA A 64 -2.73 -14.50 2.77
C ALA A 64 -1.61 -14.47 1.72
N LYS A 65 -1.90 -14.89 0.49
CA LYS A 65 -0.92 -14.84 -0.60
C LYS A 65 -0.53 -13.43 -0.96
N ILE A 66 -1.51 -12.53 -1.04
CA ILE A 66 -1.26 -11.13 -1.37
C ILE A 66 -0.40 -10.48 -0.29
N VAL A 67 -0.76 -10.68 0.97
CA VAL A 67 -0.04 -10.08 2.10
C VAL A 67 1.38 -10.64 2.20
N ALA A 68 1.55 -11.95 1.96
CA ALA A 68 2.87 -12.56 1.95
C ALA A 68 3.77 -11.95 0.87
N LYS A 69 3.19 -11.66 -0.29
CA LYS A 69 3.91 -11.03 -1.39
C LYS A 69 4.32 -9.60 -1.03
N GLN A 70 3.43 -8.87 -0.36
CA GLN A 70 3.73 -7.53 0.12
C GLN A 70 4.86 -7.57 1.14
N GLY A 71 4.85 -8.55 2.04
CA GLY A 71 5.91 -8.72 3.02
C GLY A 71 7.25 -9.05 2.39
N ALA A 72 7.24 -9.91 1.36
CA ALA A 72 8.46 -10.25 0.63
C ALA A 72 9.04 -9.01 -0.09
N ALA A 73 8.17 -8.20 -0.68
CA ALA A 73 8.60 -6.98 -1.35
C ALA A 73 9.21 -5.99 -0.37
N LEU A 74 8.65 -5.89 0.83
CA LEU A 74 9.19 -5.04 1.89
C LEU A 74 10.59 -5.48 2.27
N LYS A 75 10.77 -6.78 2.51
CA LYS A 75 12.07 -7.33 2.92
C LYS A 75 13.12 -7.20 1.84
N ALA A 76 12.71 -7.12 0.58
CA ALA A 76 13.62 -7.01 -0.55
C ALA A 76 14.17 -5.59 -0.75
N ARG A 77 13.62 -4.60 -0.08
CA ARG A 77 14.11 -3.22 -0.22
C ARG A 77 15.49 -3.07 0.41
N PRO A 78 16.41 -2.37 -0.29
CA PRO A 78 17.80 -2.24 0.22
C PRO A 78 17.89 -1.65 1.63
N GLU A 79 17.04 -0.71 1.98
CA GLU A 79 17.09 -0.07 3.29
C GLU A 79 16.69 -1.00 4.44
N MET A 80 16.10 -2.14 4.12
CA MET A 80 15.70 -3.12 5.13
C MET A 80 16.78 -4.13 5.47
N LYS A 81 17.89 -4.06 4.77
CA LYS A 81 18.97 -5.05 4.90
C LYS A 81 19.47 -5.21 6.34
N ARG A 82 19.68 -4.11 7.03
CA ARG A 82 20.17 -4.15 8.40
C ARG A 82 19.17 -4.76 9.39
N HIS A 83 17.89 -4.70 9.07
CA HIS A 83 16.86 -5.31 9.92
C HIS A 83 16.82 -6.83 9.79
N LEU A 84 17.41 -7.34 8.71
CA LEU A 84 17.42 -8.77 8.41
C LEU A 84 18.78 -9.42 8.68
N ALA A 85 19.73 -8.63 9.12
CA ALA A 85 21.12 -9.08 9.32
C ALA A 85 21.30 -9.67 10.72
N GLU A 86 20.70 -10.82 10.97
CA GLU A 86 20.83 -11.51 12.25
C GLU A 86 21.47 -12.85 12.07
#